data_0a8f6ad12b289785adb7b6d14748546f
#
_entry.id   0a8f6ad12b289785adb7b6d14748546f
#
_cell.length_a   1.000
_cell.length_b   1.000
_cell.length_c   1.000
_cell.angle_alpha   90.00
_cell.angle_beta   90.00
_cell.angle_gamma   90.00
#
_symmetry.space_group_name_H-M   'P 1'
#
loop_
_entity.id
_entity.type
_entity.pdbx_description
1 polymer ?
#
loop_
_entity_poly.entity_id
_entity_poly.type
_entity_poly.pdbx_seq_one_letter_code
_entity_poly.pdbx_strand_id
1 'polypeptide(L)'
;VIRDSSSSRGLGDVYKRQICALPAFWTGLLYDAEALTVATKLAEGLTANDVMEARLSVSRDGLRGQLGGRDIHKLAEELVKLSSDGLRRRARIDDGGNDETGYLAPLREVVSSGETPADRLLRLYDTSWGGDLQQIFNAEQYQ
;
A
#
# COMPACT_ATOMS: atom_id res chain seq x y z
N VAL A 1 9.83 -37.57 -5.30
CA VAL A 1 10.60 -36.37 -5.69
C VAL A 1 9.62 -35.22 -5.68
N ILE A 2 9.60 -34.46 -4.60
CA ILE A 2 8.79 -33.23 -4.48
C ILE A 2 9.54 -32.17 -5.25
N ARG A 3 8.99 -31.70 -6.38
CA ARG A 3 9.50 -30.55 -7.10
C ARG A 3 9.14 -29.30 -6.30
N ASP A 4 10.18 -28.62 -5.89
CA ASP A 4 10.11 -27.31 -5.26
C ASP A 4 9.46 -26.31 -6.23
N SER A 5 8.23 -25.85 -5.93
CA SER A 5 7.45 -24.95 -6.78
C SER A 5 7.71 -23.48 -6.44
N SER A 6 8.96 -23.14 -6.07
CA SER A 6 9.34 -21.78 -5.65
C SER A 6 9.64 -20.81 -6.80
N SER A 7 9.43 -21.19 -8.08
CA SER A 7 9.79 -20.32 -9.22
C SER A 7 8.64 -19.75 -10.04
N SER A 8 7.39 -19.86 -9.58
CA SER A 8 6.24 -19.23 -10.28
C SER A 8 5.44 -18.27 -9.41
N ARG A 9 6.14 -17.43 -8.66
CA ARG A 9 5.50 -16.22 -8.10
C ARG A 9 5.39 -15.18 -9.21
N GLY A 10 4.43 -15.42 -10.12
CA GLY A 10 4.10 -14.47 -11.16
C GLY A 10 3.49 -13.19 -10.58
N LEU A 11 3.48 -12.12 -11.36
CA LEU A 11 2.85 -10.84 -11.03
C LEU A 11 1.41 -11.01 -10.49
N GLY A 12 0.66 -12.02 -10.90
CA GLY A 12 -0.66 -12.34 -10.38
C GLY A 12 -0.72 -12.51 -8.85
N ASP A 13 0.33 -13.05 -8.23
CA ASP A 13 0.43 -13.16 -6.77
C ASP A 13 0.67 -11.79 -6.10
N VAL A 14 1.35 -10.88 -6.76
CA VAL A 14 1.59 -9.51 -6.27
C VAL A 14 0.27 -8.74 -6.23
N TYR A 15 -0.56 -8.82 -7.27
CA TYR A 15 -1.87 -8.15 -7.30
C TYR A 15 -2.86 -8.73 -6.31
N LYS A 16 -2.92 -10.04 -6.15
CA LYS A 16 -3.78 -10.69 -5.14
C LYS A 16 -3.41 -10.22 -3.72
N ARG A 17 -2.12 -10.06 -3.44
CA ARG A 17 -1.64 -9.53 -2.16
C ARG A 17 -2.02 -8.06 -1.97
N GLN A 18 -1.94 -7.24 -3.02
CA GLN A 18 -2.35 -5.84 -2.97
C GLN A 18 -3.85 -5.68 -2.72
N ILE A 19 -4.70 -6.53 -3.30
CA ILE A 19 -6.16 -6.53 -3.07
C ILE A 19 -6.47 -6.76 -1.58
N CYS A 20 -5.76 -7.67 -0.92
CA CYS A 20 -5.95 -7.96 0.51
C CYS A 20 -5.33 -6.88 1.42
N ALA A 21 -4.35 -6.13 0.94
CA ALA A 21 -3.64 -5.14 1.75
C ALA A 21 -4.53 -3.98 2.18
N LEU A 22 -5.40 -3.51 1.28
CA LEU A 22 -6.30 -2.39 1.58
C LEU A 22 -7.36 -2.74 2.65
N PRO A 23 -8.10 -3.86 2.56
CA PRO A 23 -8.96 -4.30 3.65
C PRO A 23 -8.22 -4.50 4.97
N ALA A 24 -7.04 -5.11 4.98
CA ALA A 24 -6.24 -5.29 6.18
C ALA A 24 -5.83 -3.93 6.79
N PHE A 25 -5.41 -2.98 5.96
CA PHE A 25 -5.06 -1.62 6.39
C PHE A 25 -6.23 -0.94 7.11
N TRP A 26 -7.42 -0.94 6.52
CA TRP A 26 -8.60 -0.36 7.15
C TRP A 26 -9.04 -1.13 8.39
N THR A 27 -8.92 -2.45 8.38
CA THR A 27 -9.23 -3.28 9.55
C THR A 27 -8.34 -2.91 10.73
N GLY A 28 -7.02 -2.76 10.52
CA GLY A 28 -6.09 -2.38 11.59
C GLY A 28 -6.35 -0.99 12.16
N LEU A 29 -6.81 -0.05 11.33
CA LEU A 29 -7.12 1.32 11.78
C LEU A 29 -8.47 1.46 12.47
N LEU A 30 -9.51 0.77 11.97
CA LEU A 30 -10.90 1.04 12.37
C LEU A 30 -11.42 0.07 13.44
N TYR A 31 -10.86 -1.12 13.56
CA TYR A 31 -11.32 -2.16 14.49
C TYR A 31 -10.44 -2.32 15.73
N ASP A 32 -9.49 -1.42 15.94
CA ASP A 32 -8.72 -1.26 17.16
C ASP A 32 -8.95 0.14 17.73
N ALA A 33 -9.39 0.22 18.98
CA ALA A 33 -9.81 1.50 19.59
C ALA A 33 -8.65 2.49 19.73
N GLU A 34 -7.44 2.02 20.00
CA GLU A 34 -6.25 2.86 20.11
C GLU A 34 -5.85 3.40 18.75
N ALA A 35 -5.77 2.52 17.72
CA ALA A 35 -5.46 2.93 16.37
C ALA A 35 -6.49 3.93 15.81
N LEU A 36 -7.78 3.67 16.03
CA LEU A 36 -8.85 4.57 15.63
C LEU A 36 -8.71 5.95 16.29
N THR A 37 -8.41 5.98 17.59
CA THR A 37 -8.22 7.25 18.32
C THR A 37 -7.06 8.06 17.73
N VAL A 38 -5.93 7.43 17.45
CA VAL A 38 -4.76 8.11 16.85
C VAL A 38 -5.06 8.54 15.42
N ALA A 39 -5.67 7.68 14.60
CA ALA A 39 -6.05 8.02 13.23
C ALA A 39 -7.02 9.21 13.18
N THR A 40 -7.98 9.28 14.12
CA THR A 40 -8.90 10.40 14.24
C THR A 40 -8.15 11.70 14.55
N LYS A 41 -7.20 11.67 15.50
CA LYS A 41 -6.35 12.83 15.81
C LYS A 41 -5.52 13.29 14.62
N LEU A 42 -5.02 12.37 13.80
CA LEU A 42 -4.29 12.71 12.57
C LEU A 42 -5.19 13.43 11.54
N ALA A 43 -6.48 13.16 11.56
CA ALA A 43 -7.47 13.81 10.69
C ALA A 43 -8.00 15.15 11.26
N GLU A 44 -7.78 15.45 12.54
CA GLU A 44 -8.25 16.67 13.17
C GLU A 44 -7.66 17.93 12.48
N GLY A 45 -8.51 18.92 12.27
CA GLY A 45 -8.14 20.18 11.63
C GLY A 45 -8.06 20.12 10.09
N LEU A 46 -8.21 18.97 9.46
CA LEU A 46 -8.31 18.88 8.01
C LEU A 46 -9.67 19.40 7.53
N THR A 47 -9.64 20.27 6.52
CA THR A 47 -10.83 20.79 5.86
C THR A 47 -11.15 19.96 4.60
N ALA A 48 -12.37 20.11 4.09
CA ALA A 48 -12.74 19.50 2.80
C ALA A 48 -11.85 20.00 1.65
N ASN A 49 -11.41 21.27 1.72
CA ASN A 49 -10.50 21.84 0.73
C ASN A 49 -9.11 21.15 0.77
N ASP A 50 -8.55 20.91 1.97
CA ASP A 50 -7.27 20.19 2.11
C ASP A 50 -7.34 18.80 1.48
N VAL A 51 -8.47 18.10 1.65
CA VAL A 51 -8.67 16.78 1.03
C VAL A 51 -8.77 16.87 -0.49
N MET A 52 -9.46 17.90 -1.03
CA MET A 52 -9.56 18.09 -2.48
C MET A 52 -8.19 18.44 -3.11
N GLU A 53 -7.43 19.31 -2.47
CA GLU A 53 -6.07 19.67 -2.91
C GLU A 53 -5.13 18.46 -2.83
N ALA A 54 -5.21 17.68 -1.74
CA ALA A 54 -4.44 16.45 -1.60
C ALA A 54 -4.72 15.44 -2.71
N ARG A 55 -5.99 15.27 -3.13
CA ARG A 55 -6.34 14.38 -4.25
C ARG A 55 -5.63 14.79 -5.53
N LEU A 56 -5.59 16.08 -5.84
CA LEU A 56 -4.88 16.60 -7.02
C LEU A 56 -3.36 16.43 -6.89
N SER A 57 -2.81 16.73 -5.72
CA SER A 57 -1.39 16.57 -5.43
C SER A 57 -0.96 15.09 -5.54
N VAL A 58 -1.67 14.18 -4.88
CA VAL A 58 -1.35 12.75 -4.90
C VAL A 58 -1.54 12.13 -6.29
N SER A 59 -2.55 12.56 -7.06
CA SER A 59 -2.75 12.03 -8.42
C SER A 59 -1.62 12.39 -9.37
N ARG A 60 -0.91 13.51 -9.12
CA ARG A 60 0.23 13.95 -9.92
C ARG A 60 1.57 13.46 -9.37
N ASP A 61 1.75 13.55 -8.06
CA ASP A 61 3.04 13.43 -7.41
C ASP A 61 3.19 12.14 -6.56
N GLY A 62 2.13 11.30 -6.46
CA GLY A 62 2.12 10.07 -5.66
C GLY A 62 2.42 10.34 -4.19
N LEU A 63 3.37 9.60 -3.62
CA LEU A 63 3.79 9.78 -2.22
C LEU A 63 4.49 11.12 -1.94
N ARG A 64 4.95 11.84 -2.97
CA ARG A 64 5.54 13.17 -2.84
C ARG A 64 4.49 14.28 -2.67
N GLY A 65 3.21 13.93 -2.72
CA GLY A 65 2.09 14.86 -2.50
C GLY A 65 2.00 15.36 -1.07
N GLN A 66 1.04 16.27 -0.85
CA GLN A 66 0.78 16.88 0.46
C GLN A 66 -0.69 16.82 0.85
N LEU A 67 -0.98 16.76 2.15
CA LEU A 67 -2.30 16.86 2.74
C LEU A 67 -2.29 17.89 3.88
N GLY A 68 -2.93 19.03 3.69
CA GLY A 68 -2.97 20.10 4.70
C GLY A 68 -1.55 20.54 5.14
N GLY A 69 -0.61 20.64 4.20
CA GLY A 69 0.79 20.99 4.47
C GLY A 69 1.64 19.85 5.06
N ARG A 70 1.08 18.65 5.25
CA ARG A 70 1.81 17.47 5.72
C ARG A 70 2.26 16.60 4.54
N ASP A 71 3.44 16.04 4.65
CA ASP A 71 4.04 15.10 3.69
C ASP A 71 3.23 13.79 3.67
N ILE A 72 2.73 13.40 2.49
CA ILE A 72 1.92 12.18 2.31
C ILE A 72 2.75 10.93 2.61
N HIS A 73 4.03 10.90 2.26
CA HIS A 73 4.87 9.73 2.49
C HIS A 73 5.00 9.44 3.99
N LYS A 74 5.34 10.46 4.79
CA LYS A 74 5.45 10.31 6.25
C LYS A 74 4.12 9.93 6.90
N LEU A 75 3.02 10.52 6.42
CA LEU A 75 1.69 10.17 6.90
C LEU A 75 1.33 8.71 6.55
N ALA A 76 1.68 8.25 5.34
CA ALA A 76 1.46 6.88 4.92
C ALA A 76 2.28 5.87 5.75
N GLU A 77 3.55 6.16 6.04
CA GLU A 77 4.39 5.35 6.94
C GLU A 77 3.76 5.23 8.34
N GLU A 78 3.32 6.35 8.91
CA GLU A 78 2.68 6.40 10.22
C GLU A 78 1.38 5.59 10.25
N LEU A 79 0.53 5.74 9.24
CA LEU A 79 -0.75 5.03 9.15
C LEU A 79 -0.56 3.53 8.90
N VAL A 80 0.42 3.11 8.09
CA VAL A 80 0.73 1.69 7.87
C VAL A 80 1.26 1.05 9.15
N LYS A 81 2.12 1.75 9.89
CA LYS A 81 2.59 1.29 11.20
C LYS A 81 1.44 1.18 12.20
N LEU A 82 0.60 2.20 12.29
CA LEU A 82 -0.56 2.23 13.20
C LEU A 82 -1.53 1.08 12.90
N SER A 83 -1.82 0.84 11.61
CA SER A 83 -2.63 -0.29 11.18
C SER A 83 -2.01 -1.64 11.56
N SER A 84 -0.69 -1.80 11.36
CA SER A 84 0.04 -3.00 11.76
C SER A 84 -0.07 -3.28 13.26
N ASP A 85 0.05 -2.24 14.08
CA ASP A 85 -0.06 -2.35 15.54
C ASP A 85 -1.50 -2.71 15.95
N GLY A 86 -2.52 -2.13 15.29
CA GLY A 86 -3.92 -2.49 15.49
C GLY A 86 -4.23 -3.96 15.13
N LEU A 87 -3.70 -4.45 14.00
CA LEU A 87 -3.86 -5.87 13.62
C LEU A 87 -3.19 -6.80 14.63
N ARG A 88 -2.00 -6.46 15.14
CA ARG A 88 -1.33 -7.25 16.19
C ARG A 88 -2.17 -7.33 17.46
N ARG A 89 -2.75 -6.22 17.91
CA ARG A 89 -3.62 -6.21 19.11
C ARG A 89 -4.89 -7.02 18.91
N ARG A 90 -5.42 -7.07 17.67
CA ARG A 90 -6.55 -7.96 17.32
C ARG A 90 -6.21 -9.45 17.48
N ALA A 91 -4.94 -9.81 17.35
CA ALA A 91 -4.42 -11.17 17.52
C ALA A 91 -5.22 -12.25 16.76
N ARG A 92 -5.66 -11.96 15.54
CA ARG A 92 -6.30 -12.92 14.65
C ARG A 92 -5.22 -13.71 13.93
N ILE A 93 -5.25 -15.03 14.09
CA ILE A 93 -4.26 -15.96 13.56
C ILE A 93 -4.98 -16.93 12.64
N ASP A 94 -4.41 -17.20 11.48
CA ASP A 94 -4.88 -18.20 10.52
C ASP A 94 -4.48 -19.63 10.93
N ASP A 95 -4.95 -20.63 10.20
CA ASP A 95 -4.63 -22.05 10.45
C ASP A 95 -3.13 -22.36 10.33
N GLY A 96 -2.37 -21.49 9.65
CA GLY A 96 -0.91 -21.58 9.50
C GLY A 96 -0.12 -20.87 10.62
N GLY A 97 -0.79 -20.26 11.58
CA GLY A 97 -0.16 -19.52 12.70
C GLY A 97 0.30 -18.11 12.33
N ASN A 98 -0.11 -17.57 11.15
CA ASN A 98 0.24 -16.22 10.73
C ASN A 98 -0.83 -15.23 11.17
N ASP A 99 -0.42 -14.04 11.57
CA ASP A 99 -1.32 -12.95 11.87
C ASP A 99 -1.69 -12.12 10.61
N GLU A 100 -2.69 -11.25 10.74
CA GLU A 100 -3.19 -10.42 9.65
C GLU A 100 -2.16 -9.37 9.16
N THR A 101 -1.08 -9.11 9.90
CA THR A 101 -0.07 -8.10 9.52
C THR A 101 0.70 -8.47 8.26
N GLY A 102 0.76 -9.76 7.91
CA GLY A 102 1.34 -10.24 6.66
C GLY A 102 0.70 -9.61 5.41
N TYR A 103 -0.61 -9.31 5.45
CA TYR A 103 -1.31 -8.66 4.34
C TYR A 103 -0.87 -7.21 4.08
N LEU A 104 -0.24 -6.54 5.06
CA LEU A 104 0.30 -5.19 4.89
C LEU A 104 1.67 -5.15 4.18
N ALA A 105 2.27 -6.30 3.85
CA ALA A 105 3.60 -6.35 3.22
C ALA A 105 3.71 -5.47 1.96
N PRO A 106 2.75 -5.47 1.01
CA PRO A 106 2.83 -4.61 -0.17
C PRO A 106 2.81 -3.10 0.17
N LEU A 107 2.02 -2.69 1.17
CA LEU A 107 1.98 -1.29 1.60
C LEU A 107 3.28 -0.88 2.30
N ARG A 108 3.85 -1.77 3.13
CA ARG A 108 5.16 -1.54 3.75
C ARG A 108 6.27 -1.38 2.72
N GLU A 109 6.24 -2.19 1.65
CA GLU A 109 7.20 -2.07 0.55
C GLU A 109 7.09 -0.70 -0.13
N VAL A 110 5.87 -0.26 -0.47
CA VAL A 110 5.62 1.04 -1.10
C VAL A 110 6.10 2.19 -0.21
N VAL A 111 5.76 2.19 1.08
CA VAL A 111 6.19 3.29 1.96
C VAL A 111 7.68 3.24 2.28
N SER A 112 8.31 2.07 2.36
CA SER A 112 9.74 1.95 2.63
C SER A 112 10.60 2.31 1.42
N SER A 113 10.14 2.01 0.20
CA SER A 113 10.84 2.36 -1.04
C SER A 113 10.59 3.80 -1.48
N GLY A 114 9.46 4.39 -1.07
CA GLY A 114 8.99 5.67 -1.59
C GLY A 114 8.53 5.60 -3.05
N GLU A 115 8.46 4.41 -3.64
CA GLU A 115 8.07 4.18 -5.04
C GLU A 115 6.68 3.53 -5.09
N THR A 116 5.72 4.24 -5.70
CA THR A 116 4.39 3.67 -5.95
C THR A 116 4.42 2.71 -7.15
N PRO A 117 3.43 1.80 -7.29
CA PRO A 117 3.31 0.99 -8.50
C PRO A 117 3.27 1.83 -9.79
N ALA A 118 2.65 3.02 -9.74
CA ALA A 118 2.62 3.95 -10.87
C ALA A 118 4.01 4.53 -11.19
N ASP A 119 4.78 4.95 -10.18
CA ASP A 119 6.16 5.43 -10.37
C ASP A 119 7.02 4.34 -11.01
N ARG A 120 6.88 3.09 -10.55
CA ARG A 120 7.59 1.94 -11.13
C ARG A 120 7.24 1.73 -12.61
N LEU A 121 5.95 1.77 -12.95
CA LEU A 121 5.51 1.61 -14.34
C LEU A 121 6.01 2.74 -15.24
N LEU A 122 5.95 4.00 -14.77
CA LEU A 122 6.48 5.15 -15.48
C LEU A 122 8.00 5.00 -15.71
N ARG A 123 8.75 4.62 -14.69
CA ARG A 123 10.18 4.38 -14.82
C ARG A 123 10.49 3.28 -15.84
N LEU A 124 9.76 2.17 -15.84
CA LEU A 124 9.94 1.10 -16.84
C LEU A 124 9.60 1.59 -18.26
N TYR A 125 8.54 2.37 -18.41
CA TYR A 125 8.16 2.96 -19.67
C TYR A 125 9.26 3.85 -20.26
N ASP A 126 9.85 4.70 -19.43
CA ASP A 126 10.90 5.64 -19.86
C ASP A 126 12.24 4.94 -20.11
N THR A 127 12.54 3.84 -19.42
CA THR A 127 13.86 3.18 -19.48
C THR A 127 13.83 1.89 -20.30
N SER A 128 13.21 0.84 -19.74
CA SER A 128 13.33 -0.52 -20.27
C SER A 128 12.42 -0.79 -21.46
N TRP A 129 11.29 -0.08 -21.54
CA TRP A 129 10.30 -0.30 -22.60
C TRP A 129 10.39 0.69 -23.76
N GLY A 130 11.29 1.68 -23.66
CA GLY A 130 11.52 2.66 -24.74
C GLY A 130 10.27 3.38 -25.23
N GLY A 131 9.28 3.61 -24.35
CA GLY A 131 8.02 4.25 -24.68
C GLY A 131 6.95 3.30 -25.23
N ASP A 132 7.17 1.98 -25.25
CA ASP A 132 6.21 0.99 -25.73
C ASP A 132 5.21 0.59 -24.63
N LEU A 133 3.98 1.12 -24.74
CA LEU A 133 2.87 0.80 -23.82
C LEU A 133 2.42 -0.67 -23.89
N GLN A 134 2.69 -1.39 -24.98
CA GLN A 134 2.30 -2.79 -25.11
C GLN A 134 3.02 -3.67 -24.08
N GLN A 135 4.19 -3.24 -23.63
CA GLN A 135 4.95 -3.95 -22.60
C GLN A 135 4.24 -4.00 -21.25
N ILE A 136 3.35 -3.05 -20.94
CA ILE A 136 2.51 -3.10 -19.74
C ILE A 136 1.67 -4.38 -19.74
N PHE A 137 1.01 -4.67 -20.85
CA PHE A 137 0.16 -5.86 -20.96
C PHE A 137 0.98 -7.16 -20.86
N ASN A 138 2.20 -7.17 -21.37
CA ASN A 138 3.10 -8.33 -21.26
C ASN A 138 3.61 -8.53 -19.83
N ALA A 139 3.92 -7.43 -19.13
CA ALA A 139 4.43 -7.45 -17.76
C ALA A 139 3.33 -7.73 -16.72
N GLU A 140 2.09 -7.35 -17.03
CA GLU A 140 0.95 -7.35 -16.11
C GLU A 140 -0.10 -8.41 -16.51
N GLN A 141 0.23 -9.36 -17.40
CA GLN A 141 -0.72 -10.42 -17.76
C GLN A 141 -1.07 -11.26 -16.54
N TYR A 142 -2.36 -11.27 -16.24
CA TYR A 142 -2.95 -12.22 -15.31
C TYR A 142 -2.86 -13.63 -15.92
N GLN A 143 -2.00 -14.45 -15.37
CA GLN A 143 -2.02 -15.89 -15.60
C GLN A 143 -2.82 -16.58 -14.51
#